data_d4c06fa724ed9f66657b3abe2e739bbb
#
_entry.id   d4c06fa724ed9f66657b3abe2e739bbb
#
_cell.length_a   1.000
_cell.length_b   1.000
_cell.length_c   1.000
_cell.angle_alpha   90.00
_cell.angle_beta   90.00
_cell.angle_gamma   90.00
#
_symmetry.space_group_name_H-M   'P 1'
#
loop_
_entity.id
_entity.type
_entity.pdbx_description
1 polymer ?
#
loop_
_entity_poly.entity_id
_entity_poly.type
_entity_poly.pdbx_seq_one_letter_code
_entity_poly.pdbx_strand_id
1 'polypeptide(L)'
;MGTICNPIIPGMAPDPSILRVGDDYYLATSTFHWLPGIPIYHSKNLADWELLTHVLKGTEVNLRGTHTPAGIWAPHLSYDAQAKKYWLVFCHMKNMAGREFNAESYAMSADDITGPWSDPVYLTSIGFDP
;
A
#
# COMPACT_ATOMS: atom_id res chain seq x y z
N MET A 1 -19.79 1.70 -23.42
CA MET A 1 -18.77 2.29 -22.52
C MET A 1 -19.42 2.50 -21.17
N GLY A 2 -18.89 1.89 -20.10
CA GLY A 2 -19.41 2.14 -18.75
C GLY A 2 -18.99 3.53 -18.25
N THR A 3 -19.82 4.14 -17.42
CA THR A 3 -19.49 5.41 -16.75
C THR A 3 -18.84 5.09 -15.41
N ILE A 4 -17.69 5.69 -15.13
CA ILE A 4 -17.05 5.62 -13.82
C ILE A 4 -17.57 6.79 -12.99
N CYS A 5 -18.14 6.49 -11.82
CA CYS A 5 -18.64 7.51 -10.89
C CYS A 5 -17.68 7.62 -9.70
N ASN A 6 -17.24 8.84 -9.39
CA ASN A 6 -16.42 9.12 -8.19
C ASN A 6 -17.32 9.38 -6.97
N PRO A 7 -16.84 8.99 -5.75
CA PRO A 7 -15.62 8.26 -5.49
C PRO A 7 -15.76 6.77 -5.84
N ILE A 8 -14.73 6.19 -6.52
CA ILE A 8 -14.71 4.76 -6.83
C ILE A 8 -14.49 3.88 -5.58
N ILE A 9 -13.81 4.42 -4.59
CA ILE A 9 -13.64 3.81 -3.26
C ILE A 9 -14.06 4.89 -2.24
N PRO A 10 -15.20 4.73 -1.57
CA PRO A 10 -15.64 5.69 -0.56
C PRO A 10 -14.82 5.59 0.72
N GLY A 11 -14.66 6.71 1.42
CA GLY A 11 -13.93 6.80 2.68
C GLY A 11 -12.48 7.24 2.51
N MET A 12 -11.62 6.77 3.43
CA MET A 12 -10.21 7.13 3.45
C MET A 12 -9.42 6.16 2.57
N ALA A 13 -9.05 6.61 1.38
CA ALA A 13 -8.24 5.86 0.41
C ALA A 13 -7.19 6.79 -0.25
N PRO A 14 -6.27 7.39 0.53
CA PRO A 14 -5.28 8.33 0.02
C PRO A 14 -4.12 7.61 -0.67
N ASP A 15 -3.38 8.36 -1.49
CA ASP A 15 -2.15 7.95 -2.15
C ASP A 15 -2.31 6.64 -2.96
N PRO A 16 -3.28 6.56 -3.88
CA PRO A 16 -3.57 5.31 -4.56
C PRO A 16 -2.46 4.93 -5.55
N SER A 17 -1.98 3.69 -5.44
CA SER A 17 -1.12 3.04 -6.44
C SER A 17 -1.93 2.01 -7.20
N ILE A 18 -2.01 2.14 -8.53
CA ILE A 18 -2.74 1.24 -9.39
C ILE A 18 -1.80 0.36 -10.22
N LEU A 19 -2.11 -0.93 -10.30
CA LEU A 19 -1.38 -1.94 -11.07
C LEU A 19 -2.34 -2.70 -11.96
N ARG A 20 -1.95 -2.95 -13.22
CA ARG A 20 -2.65 -3.88 -14.12
C ARG A 20 -1.80 -5.11 -14.36
N VAL A 21 -2.39 -6.30 -14.19
CA VAL A 21 -1.79 -7.58 -14.54
C VAL A 21 -2.81 -8.38 -15.35
N GLY A 22 -2.54 -8.54 -16.66
CA GLY A 22 -3.52 -9.13 -17.57
C GLY A 22 -4.80 -8.29 -17.67
N ASP A 23 -5.92 -8.87 -17.29
CA ASP A 23 -7.23 -8.21 -17.28
C ASP A 23 -7.67 -7.77 -15.87
N ASP A 24 -6.78 -7.89 -14.91
CA ASP A 24 -7.01 -7.51 -13.53
C ASP A 24 -6.39 -6.17 -13.20
N TYR A 25 -7.11 -5.36 -12.43
CA TYR A 25 -6.62 -4.11 -11.86
C TYR A 25 -6.57 -4.25 -10.34
N TYR A 26 -5.46 -3.82 -9.77
CA TYR A 26 -5.23 -3.79 -8.33
C TYR A 26 -4.94 -2.37 -7.90
N LEU A 27 -5.42 -1.98 -6.72
CA LEU A 27 -5.21 -0.66 -6.17
C LEU A 27 -4.86 -0.78 -4.69
N ALA A 28 -3.73 -0.19 -4.31
CA ALA A 28 -3.28 -0.11 -2.92
C ALA A 28 -3.35 1.34 -2.44
N THR A 29 -3.63 1.56 -1.15
CA THR A 29 -3.72 2.91 -0.56
C THR A 29 -2.99 3.00 0.77
N SER A 30 -2.62 4.23 1.17
CA SER A 30 -2.11 4.53 2.51
C SER A 30 -3.16 4.25 3.57
N THR A 31 -2.69 3.92 4.79
CA THR A 31 -3.58 3.71 5.94
C THR A 31 -3.12 4.47 7.18
N PHE A 32 -2.02 5.23 7.11
CA PHE A 32 -1.45 5.95 8.23
C PHE A 32 -1.27 5.04 9.45
N HIS A 33 -1.87 5.35 10.59
CA HIS A 33 -1.79 4.55 11.81
C HIS A 33 -2.89 3.48 11.96
N TRP A 34 -3.73 3.31 10.92
CA TRP A 34 -4.80 2.31 10.95
C TRP A 34 -4.30 0.93 10.52
N LEU A 35 -4.75 -0.08 11.27
CA LEU A 35 -4.51 -1.50 10.96
C LEU A 35 -5.86 -2.24 10.85
N PRO A 36 -5.96 -3.23 9.95
CA PRO A 36 -4.94 -3.74 9.04
C PRO A 36 -4.52 -2.70 8.02
N GLY A 37 -3.22 -2.67 7.65
CA GLY A 37 -2.64 -1.66 6.77
C GLY A 37 -2.53 -2.11 5.33
N ILE A 38 -2.47 -1.13 4.43
CA ILE A 38 -2.34 -1.29 2.98
C ILE A 38 -3.39 -2.25 2.43
N PRO A 39 -4.65 -1.80 2.29
CA PRO A 39 -5.67 -2.57 1.58
C PRO A 39 -5.29 -2.71 0.12
N ILE A 40 -5.56 -3.87 -0.46
CA ILE A 40 -5.52 -4.10 -1.89
C ILE A 40 -6.94 -4.33 -2.36
N TYR A 41 -7.39 -3.48 -3.25
CA TYR A 41 -8.66 -3.59 -3.95
C TYR A 41 -8.44 -4.20 -5.34
N HIS A 42 -9.44 -4.87 -5.85
CA HIS A 42 -9.45 -5.51 -7.15
C HIS A 42 -10.60 -5.01 -8.00
N SER A 43 -10.37 -4.90 -9.31
CA SER A 43 -11.39 -4.58 -10.31
C SER A 43 -11.07 -5.22 -11.65
N LYS A 44 -12.12 -5.50 -12.43
CA LYS A 44 -12.02 -5.91 -13.84
C LYS A 44 -12.34 -4.76 -14.82
N ASN A 45 -12.87 -3.65 -14.34
CA ASN A 45 -13.41 -2.60 -15.20
C ASN A 45 -13.09 -1.17 -14.75
N LEU A 46 -12.30 -0.99 -13.68
CA LEU A 46 -11.94 0.29 -13.07
C LEU A 46 -13.11 1.07 -12.42
N ALA A 47 -14.31 0.54 -12.49
CA ALA A 47 -15.51 1.17 -11.93
C ALA A 47 -15.96 0.51 -10.63
N ASP A 48 -15.98 -0.83 -10.64
CA ASP A 48 -16.42 -1.64 -9.51
C ASP A 48 -15.20 -2.23 -8.82
N TRP A 49 -15.00 -1.86 -7.57
CA TRP A 49 -13.85 -2.26 -6.76
C TRP A 49 -14.29 -3.04 -5.54
N GLU A 50 -13.64 -4.15 -5.28
CA GLU A 50 -13.83 -4.96 -4.09
C GLU A 50 -12.55 -5.04 -3.27
N LEU A 51 -12.67 -5.02 -1.94
CA LEU A 51 -11.54 -5.22 -1.04
C LEU A 51 -11.11 -6.69 -1.11
N LEU A 52 -9.89 -6.93 -1.57
CA LEU A 52 -9.35 -8.28 -1.76
C LEU A 52 -8.59 -8.76 -0.52
N THR A 53 -7.68 -7.93 0.00
CA THR A 53 -6.84 -8.28 1.14
C THR A 53 -6.23 -7.03 1.79
N HIS A 54 -5.52 -7.22 2.90
CA HIS A 54 -4.59 -6.26 3.47
C HIS A 54 -3.20 -6.87 3.55
N VAL A 55 -2.18 -6.09 3.21
CA VAL A 55 -0.79 -6.54 3.24
C VAL A 55 -0.26 -6.59 4.67
N LEU A 56 -0.48 -5.53 5.45
CA LEU A 56 -0.02 -5.45 6.83
C LEU A 56 -1.14 -5.85 7.79
N LYS A 57 -0.96 -6.97 8.48
CA LYS A 57 -1.95 -7.52 9.42
C LYS A 57 -1.77 -7.02 10.86
N GLY A 58 -0.66 -6.31 11.14
CA GLY A 58 -0.41 -5.63 12.40
C GLY A 58 0.75 -6.20 13.23
N THR A 59 1.44 -7.21 12.73
CA THR A 59 2.66 -7.78 13.35
C THR A 59 3.94 -7.34 12.65
N GLU A 60 3.82 -6.92 11.38
CA GLU A 60 4.94 -6.59 10.50
C GLU A 60 5.53 -5.21 10.79
N VAL A 61 4.71 -4.30 11.32
CA VAL A 61 5.11 -2.93 11.68
C VAL A 61 4.59 -2.55 13.06
N ASN A 62 5.37 -1.77 13.80
CA ASN A 62 4.95 -1.27 15.10
C ASN A 62 4.48 0.20 14.98
N LEU A 63 3.16 0.41 15.03
CA LEU A 63 2.54 1.73 14.97
C LEU A 63 2.20 2.32 16.34
N ARG A 64 2.63 1.68 17.45
CA ARG A 64 2.37 2.18 18.81
C ARG A 64 3.05 3.53 19.02
N GLY A 65 2.29 4.50 19.50
CA GLY A 65 2.78 5.85 19.74
C GLY A 65 2.94 6.70 18.48
N THR A 66 2.53 6.19 17.32
CA THR A 66 2.51 6.93 16.06
C THR A 66 1.38 7.97 16.10
N HIS A 67 1.71 9.22 15.87
CA HIS A 67 0.74 10.31 15.81
C HIS A 67 0.18 10.49 14.40
N THR A 68 -1.11 10.77 14.31
CA THR A 68 -1.74 11.14 13.04
C THR A 68 -1.16 12.47 12.50
N PRO A 69 -0.79 12.55 11.19
CA PRO A 69 -1.02 11.56 10.15
C PRO A 69 0.18 10.64 9.84
N ALA A 70 1.12 10.46 10.75
CA ALA A 70 2.23 9.52 10.55
C ALA A 70 1.74 8.07 10.44
N GLY A 71 2.64 7.12 10.16
CA GLY A 71 2.33 5.71 9.96
C GLY A 71 2.66 5.21 8.56
N ILE A 72 1.76 4.47 7.94
CA ILE A 72 2.00 3.82 6.65
C ILE A 72 1.54 4.71 5.50
N TRP A 73 2.51 5.12 4.67
CA TRP A 73 2.34 6.07 3.59
C TRP A 73 2.65 5.48 2.22
N ALA A 74 1.98 6.02 1.20
CA ALA A 74 2.27 5.93 -0.23
C ALA A 74 2.77 4.55 -0.68
N PRO A 75 1.94 3.50 -0.62
CA PRO A 75 2.34 2.20 -1.15
C PRO A 75 2.49 2.28 -2.66
N HIS A 76 3.56 1.70 -3.19
CA HIS A 76 3.74 1.47 -4.61
C HIS A 76 3.67 -0.02 -4.91
N LEU A 77 2.69 -0.41 -5.71
CA LEU A 77 2.45 -1.80 -6.11
C LEU A 77 2.97 -2.04 -7.53
N SER A 78 3.75 -3.10 -7.72
CA SER A 78 4.28 -3.49 -9.03
C SER A 78 4.30 -5.00 -9.22
N TYR A 79 4.49 -5.45 -10.47
CA TYR A 79 4.56 -6.87 -10.82
C TYR A 79 5.73 -7.14 -11.74
N ASP A 80 6.59 -8.07 -11.33
CA ASP A 80 7.66 -8.61 -12.16
C ASP A 80 7.14 -9.81 -12.96
N ALA A 81 6.93 -9.62 -14.25
CA ALA A 81 6.42 -10.66 -15.15
C ALA A 81 7.41 -11.82 -15.38
N GLN A 82 8.71 -11.59 -15.22
CA GLN A 82 9.73 -12.63 -15.38
C GLN A 82 9.79 -13.52 -14.14
N ALA A 83 9.84 -12.90 -12.96
CA ALA A 83 9.85 -13.60 -11.69
C ALA A 83 8.44 -14.08 -11.28
N LYS A 84 7.39 -13.61 -11.94
CA LYS A 84 5.97 -13.82 -11.59
C LYS A 84 5.68 -13.45 -10.13
N LYS A 85 6.16 -12.29 -9.73
CA LYS A 85 6.15 -11.86 -8.34
C LYS A 85 5.59 -10.44 -8.21
N TYR A 86 4.72 -10.25 -7.23
CA TYR A 86 4.25 -8.94 -6.83
C TYR A 86 5.25 -8.31 -5.87
N TRP A 87 5.44 -7.01 -6.00
CA TRP A 87 6.27 -6.19 -5.14
C TRP A 87 5.45 -5.03 -4.60
N LEU A 88 5.65 -4.73 -3.35
CA LEU A 88 5.08 -3.58 -2.67
C LEU A 88 6.21 -2.82 -1.99
N VAL A 89 6.33 -1.53 -2.27
CA VAL A 89 7.19 -0.62 -1.52
C VAL A 89 6.29 0.37 -0.78
N PHE A 90 6.61 0.68 0.46
CA PHE A 90 5.85 1.64 1.26
C PHE A 90 6.76 2.39 2.22
N CYS A 91 6.31 3.54 2.69
CA CYS A 91 6.98 4.33 3.70
C CYS A 91 6.33 4.14 5.07
N HIS A 92 7.14 3.89 6.10
CA HIS A 92 6.73 4.01 7.49
C HIS A 92 7.22 5.34 8.04
N MET A 93 6.33 6.33 8.04
CA MET A 93 6.57 7.64 8.65
C MET A 93 6.45 7.51 10.17
N LYS A 94 7.57 7.58 10.88
CA LYS A 94 7.61 7.42 12.35
C LYS A 94 7.38 8.73 13.09
N ASN A 95 7.90 9.84 12.55
CA ASN A 95 7.81 11.14 13.19
C ASN A 95 7.71 12.26 12.16
N MET A 96 6.79 13.17 12.40
CA MET A 96 6.58 14.40 11.62
C MET A 96 6.75 15.66 12.47
N ALA A 97 7.30 15.54 13.68
CA ALA A 97 7.44 16.68 14.59
C ALA A 97 8.56 17.62 14.13
N GLY A 98 8.22 18.91 14.00
CA GLY A 98 9.18 19.96 13.70
C GLY A 98 9.80 19.88 12.31
N ARG A 99 11.14 19.93 12.25
CA ARG A 99 11.92 19.87 11.01
C ARG A 99 12.44 18.47 10.68
N GLU A 100 12.13 17.49 11.50
CA GLU A 100 12.62 16.12 11.39
C GLU A 100 11.53 15.22 10.87
N PHE A 101 11.68 14.79 9.63
CA PHE A 101 10.90 13.69 9.07
C PHE A 101 11.70 12.40 9.27
N ASN A 102 11.16 11.47 10.05
CA ASN A 102 11.73 10.15 10.20
C ASN A 102 10.88 9.14 9.40
N ALA A 103 11.25 9.00 8.13
CA ALA A 103 10.60 8.11 7.19
C ALA A 103 11.53 6.96 6.84
N GLU A 104 11.03 5.74 6.92
CA GLU A 104 11.74 4.53 6.51
C GLU A 104 10.96 3.83 5.40
N SER A 105 11.61 3.55 4.28
CA SER A 105 11.01 2.81 3.18
C SER A 105 11.32 1.32 3.28
N TYR A 106 10.32 0.50 3.00
CA TYR A 106 10.38 -0.96 3.07
C TYR A 106 9.85 -1.58 1.78
N ALA A 107 10.37 -2.76 1.44
CA ALA A 107 9.84 -3.60 0.37
C ALA A 107 9.31 -4.92 0.93
N MET A 108 8.24 -5.39 0.33
CA MET A 108 7.67 -6.73 0.54
C MET A 108 7.39 -7.39 -0.81
N SER A 109 7.35 -8.70 -0.86
CA SER A 109 7.00 -9.44 -2.08
C SER A 109 6.08 -10.61 -1.80
N ALA A 110 5.32 -11.02 -2.83
CA ALA A 110 4.46 -12.19 -2.78
C ALA A 110 4.35 -12.86 -4.15
N ASP A 111 4.11 -14.16 -4.18
CA ASP A 111 3.84 -14.91 -5.41
C ASP A 111 2.37 -14.75 -5.85
N ASP A 112 1.48 -14.50 -4.90
CA ASP A 112 0.07 -14.20 -5.12
C ASP A 112 -0.26 -12.83 -4.52
N ILE A 113 -1.11 -12.05 -5.18
CA ILE A 113 -1.52 -10.70 -4.73
C ILE A 113 -2.22 -10.73 -3.36
N THR A 114 -2.86 -11.83 -3.02
CA THR A 114 -3.50 -12.05 -1.71
C THR A 114 -2.51 -12.47 -0.62
N GLY A 115 -1.26 -12.73 -0.99
CA GLY A 115 -0.18 -13.19 -0.12
C GLY A 115 -0.04 -14.72 -0.07
N PRO A 116 0.73 -15.25 0.88
CA PRO A 116 1.39 -14.51 1.95
C PRO A 116 2.46 -13.54 1.42
N TRP A 117 2.48 -12.33 1.98
CA TRP A 117 3.54 -11.36 1.73
C TRP A 117 4.75 -11.66 2.62
N SER A 118 5.95 -11.40 2.11
CA SER A 118 7.20 -11.52 2.86
C SER A 118 7.23 -10.56 4.06
N ASP A 119 8.15 -10.77 4.98
CA ASP A 119 8.48 -9.76 5.98
C ASP A 119 8.99 -8.48 5.28
N PRO A 120 8.75 -7.29 5.90
CA PRO A 120 9.26 -6.03 5.36
C PRO A 120 10.79 -5.99 5.38
N VAL A 121 11.39 -5.70 4.23
CA VAL A 121 12.83 -5.49 4.09
C VAL A 121 13.10 -3.99 4.03
N TYR A 122 13.91 -3.49 4.95
CA TYR A 122 14.33 -2.09 4.97
C TYR A 122 15.13 -1.74 3.72
N LEU A 123 14.79 -0.62 3.10
CA LEU A 123 15.49 -0.09 1.92
C LEU A 123 16.33 1.15 2.26
N THR A 124 15.69 2.16 2.81
CA THR A 124 16.32 3.47 3.05
C THR A 124 15.52 4.30 4.05
N SER A 125 16.20 5.30 4.65
CA SER A 125 15.56 6.39 5.39
C SER A 125 15.84 7.76 4.76
N ILE A 126 16.18 7.79 3.48
CA ILE A 126 16.42 9.01 2.72
C ILE A 126 15.18 9.33 1.90
N GLY A 127 14.51 10.43 2.24
CA GLY A 127 13.29 10.85 1.56
C GLY A 127 12.04 10.16 2.12
N PHE A 128 10.92 10.31 1.40
CA PHE A 128 9.61 9.74 1.70
C PHE A 128 8.87 9.55 0.36
N ASP A 129 7.84 8.73 0.39
CA ASP A 129 7.03 8.36 -0.77
C ASP A 129 7.84 7.68 -1.89
N PRO A 130 7.88 6.35 -1.90
CA PRO A 130 8.59 5.57 -2.91
C PRO A 130 7.96 5.66 -4.31
#